data_480854e4a4dc67ac1c3a39de99666787
#
_entry.id   480854e4a4dc67ac1c3a39de99666787
#
_cell.length_a   1.000
_cell.length_b   1.000
_cell.length_c   1.000
_cell.angle_alpha   90.00
_cell.angle_beta   90.00
_cell.angle_gamma   90.00
#
_symmetry.space_group_name_H-M   'P 1'
#
loop_
_entity.id
_entity.type
_entity.pdbx_description
1 polymer ?
#
loop_
_entity_poly.entity_id
_entity_poly.type
_entity_poly.pdbx_seq_one_letter_code
_entity_poly.pdbx_strand_id
1 'polypeptide(L)'
;MKSKILYALLVATMLFSCDDSTTGIGESTIATGDKISSGMATYHVNTRTILADSIYARTNRAYLGKYTDPQFGEFSSDFIAQFNCTDDFKFPEHIQEITGIHLKLYYTSFFGDSLNAMRLQVDTLNKVIPETDLKTFYTSIDPTKYYDANAKPLARKAYAARGASVRDTTYIYTDMYGEETKRLTNYWQEVKLPLSLGQHMYDKYAADSTNYKDAEKFIKNVLKGVYIHSTHGDGTILYIDDIFLNLNFKYLIESSSGKVDSLINGTVVFAATKEVIQANRFQNSERLSELAEETHCTYLKTPAGLYTEVTLPIEEIA
;
A
#
# COMPACT_ATOMS: atom_id res chain seq x y z
N MET A 1 -50.52 56.98 -3.24
CA MET A 1 -50.44 55.98 -4.35
C MET A 1 -49.31 56.26 -5.33
N LYS A 2 -49.00 57.52 -5.68
CA LYS A 2 -47.96 57.88 -6.67
C LYS A 2 -46.55 57.47 -6.29
N SER A 3 -46.17 57.49 -4.97
CA SER A 3 -44.83 57.07 -4.49
C SER A 3 -44.57 55.57 -4.64
N LYS A 4 -45.56 54.70 -4.43
CA LYS A 4 -45.41 53.23 -4.54
C LYS A 4 -45.18 52.79 -5.99
N ILE A 5 -45.76 53.50 -6.97
CA ILE A 5 -45.59 53.25 -8.39
C ILE A 5 -44.15 53.65 -8.81
N LEU A 6 -43.61 54.74 -8.26
CA LEU A 6 -42.26 55.21 -8.55
C LEU A 6 -41.21 54.21 -8.05
N TYR A 7 -41.39 53.63 -6.83
CA TYR A 7 -40.53 52.58 -6.31
C TYR A 7 -40.62 51.28 -7.12
N ALA A 8 -41.81 50.91 -7.57
CA ALA A 8 -41.97 49.72 -8.41
C ALA A 8 -41.29 49.90 -9.78
N LEU A 9 -41.32 51.07 -10.35
CA LEU A 9 -40.64 51.41 -11.60
C LEU A 9 -39.13 51.40 -11.45
N LEU A 10 -38.59 51.92 -10.29
CA LEU A 10 -37.17 51.95 -9.99
C LEU A 10 -36.62 50.54 -9.77
N VAL A 11 -37.38 49.64 -9.13
CA VAL A 11 -36.99 48.22 -8.94
C VAL A 11 -37.04 47.47 -10.27
N ALA A 12 -38.00 47.74 -11.13
CA ALA A 12 -38.10 47.12 -12.45
C ALA A 12 -36.91 47.48 -13.37
N THR A 13 -36.41 48.73 -13.29
CA THR A 13 -35.21 49.12 -14.08
C THR A 13 -33.91 48.49 -13.59
N MET A 14 -33.84 48.06 -12.33
CA MET A 14 -32.65 47.30 -11.81
C MET A 14 -32.62 45.85 -12.25
N LEU A 15 -33.74 45.28 -12.69
CA LEU A 15 -33.83 43.87 -13.16
C LEU A 15 -33.38 43.70 -14.61
N PHE A 16 -33.21 44.77 -15.37
CA PHE A 16 -32.72 44.72 -16.75
C PHE A 16 -31.24 45.09 -16.91
N SER A 17 -30.51 45.21 -15.84
CA SER A 17 -29.09 45.59 -15.85
C SER A 17 -28.11 44.38 -15.83
N CYS A 18 -28.57 43.24 -16.30
CA CYS A 18 -27.65 42.14 -16.65
C CYS A 18 -27.60 42.05 -18.18
N ASP A 19 -26.84 42.97 -18.77
CA ASP A 19 -26.43 42.85 -20.17
C ASP A 19 -24.97 42.33 -20.18
N ASP A 20 -24.77 41.15 -20.73
CA ASP A 20 -23.49 40.52 -20.95
C ASP A 20 -22.63 41.20 -22.03
N SER A 21 -22.96 42.43 -22.41
CA SER A 21 -22.30 43.19 -23.47
C SER A 21 -20.89 43.71 -23.10
N THR A 22 -20.42 43.49 -21.86
CA THR A 22 -19.03 43.82 -21.49
C THR A 22 -17.98 42.95 -22.14
N THR A 23 -18.36 41.80 -22.72
CA THR A 23 -17.44 40.94 -23.48
C THR A 23 -17.01 41.52 -24.83
N GLY A 24 -17.76 42.52 -25.34
CA GLY A 24 -17.41 43.22 -26.58
C GLY A 24 -16.50 44.44 -26.42
N ILE A 25 -16.20 44.88 -25.19
CA ILE A 25 -15.34 46.06 -24.98
C ILE A 25 -13.89 45.66 -25.28
N GLY A 26 -13.32 46.25 -26.34
CA GLY A 26 -11.97 45.98 -26.81
C GLY A 26 -11.86 44.99 -27.97
N GLU A 27 -12.96 44.35 -28.38
CA GLU A 27 -12.95 43.42 -29.51
C GLU A 27 -12.55 44.07 -30.84
N SER A 28 -12.86 45.35 -31.00
CA SER A 28 -12.46 46.18 -32.17
C SER A 28 -10.98 46.53 -32.23
N THR A 29 -10.24 46.33 -31.13
CA THR A 29 -8.80 46.63 -31.04
C THR A 29 -7.94 45.37 -31.27
N ILE A 30 -8.54 44.19 -31.31
CA ILE A 30 -7.84 42.93 -31.54
C ILE A 30 -7.73 42.72 -33.08
N ALA A 31 -6.51 42.53 -33.57
CA ALA A 31 -6.28 42.22 -34.96
C ALA A 31 -7.05 40.90 -35.36
N THR A 32 -7.58 40.87 -36.57
CA THR A 32 -8.46 39.76 -37.00
C THR A 32 -7.80 38.37 -36.92
N GLY A 33 -6.45 38.34 -36.94
CA GLY A 33 -5.64 37.09 -36.77
C GLY A 33 -5.45 36.64 -35.33
N ASP A 34 -5.73 37.52 -34.34
CA ASP A 34 -5.50 37.23 -32.90
C ASP A 34 -6.79 36.93 -32.15
N LYS A 35 -7.92 36.84 -32.85
CA LYS A 35 -9.21 36.49 -32.24
C LYS A 35 -9.24 35.01 -31.89
N ILE A 36 -9.24 34.70 -30.58
CA ILE A 36 -9.49 33.38 -30.08
C ILE A 36 -11.01 33.14 -30.13
N SER A 37 -11.45 32.30 -31.03
CA SER A 37 -12.84 31.81 -31.02
C SER A 37 -12.92 30.52 -30.21
N SER A 38 -13.74 30.47 -29.17
CA SER A 38 -14.05 29.24 -28.47
C SER A 38 -15.36 28.68 -29.03
N GLY A 39 -15.32 27.41 -29.43
CA GLY A 39 -16.50 26.64 -29.82
C GLY A 39 -16.82 25.59 -28.76
N MET A 40 -18.10 25.25 -28.60
CA MET A 40 -18.53 24.16 -27.80
C MET A 40 -19.17 23.10 -28.71
N ALA A 41 -18.74 21.86 -28.59
CA ALA A 41 -19.31 20.74 -29.31
C ALA A 41 -19.52 19.55 -28.39
N THR A 42 -20.55 18.74 -28.68
CA THR A 42 -20.82 17.51 -27.95
C THR A 42 -20.55 16.31 -28.85
N TYR A 43 -19.74 15.40 -28.35
CA TYR A 43 -19.36 14.20 -29.10
C TYR A 43 -19.91 12.97 -28.40
N HIS A 44 -20.23 11.94 -29.18
CA HIS A 44 -20.63 10.65 -28.65
C HIS A 44 -19.39 9.85 -28.24
N VAL A 45 -19.36 9.38 -27.00
CA VAL A 45 -18.27 8.60 -26.43
C VAL A 45 -18.73 7.17 -26.19
N ASN A 46 -17.98 6.20 -26.70
CA ASN A 46 -18.23 4.80 -26.43
C ASN A 46 -17.45 4.36 -25.16
N THR A 47 -18.14 3.61 -24.29
CA THR A 47 -17.55 3.06 -23.09
C THR A 47 -17.85 1.57 -22.98
N ARG A 48 -16.87 0.81 -22.44
CA ARG A 48 -17.09 -0.59 -22.08
C ARG A 48 -16.30 -0.95 -20.83
N THR A 49 -16.74 -1.98 -20.11
CA THR A 49 -15.95 -2.57 -19.01
C THR A 49 -14.90 -3.50 -19.57
N ILE A 50 -13.68 -3.40 -19.08
CA ILE A 50 -12.60 -4.34 -19.32
C ILE A 50 -12.15 -5.00 -18.02
N LEU A 51 -11.91 -6.31 -18.07
CA LEU A 51 -11.35 -7.06 -16.95
C LEU A 51 -9.82 -7.01 -17.00
N ALA A 52 -9.21 -6.52 -15.90
CA ALA A 52 -7.78 -6.59 -15.67
C ALA A 52 -7.50 -7.50 -14.47
N ASP A 53 -7.43 -8.80 -14.71
CA ASP A 53 -7.27 -9.83 -13.66
C ASP A 53 -6.00 -9.66 -12.86
N SER A 54 -4.97 -9.10 -13.45
CA SER A 54 -3.70 -8.88 -12.78
C SER A 54 -3.05 -7.58 -13.21
N ILE A 55 -2.38 -6.95 -12.25
CA ILE A 55 -1.56 -5.77 -12.42
C ILE A 55 -0.15 -6.08 -11.92
N TYR A 56 0.80 -5.18 -12.17
CA TYR A 56 2.15 -5.36 -11.66
C TYR A 56 2.15 -5.41 -10.13
N ALA A 57 2.68 -6.49 -9.56
CA ALA A 57 2.52 -6.85 -8.14
C ALA A 57 3.43 -6.08 -7.20
N ARG A 58 4.57 -5.58 -7.70
CA ARG A 58 5.59 -4.91 -6.88
C ARG A 58 5.18 -3.48 -6.61
N THR A 59 4.77 -3.21 -5.37
CA THR A 59 4.30 -1.91 -4.93
C THR A 59 4.95 -1.53 -3.60
N ASN A 60 4.83 -0.25 -3.20
CA ASN A 60 5.32 0.23 -1.91
C ASN A 60 4.38 -0.10 -0.75
N ARG A 61 3.21 -0.68 -1.02
CA ARG A 61 2.18 -1.01 -0.04
C ARG A 61 1.74 -2.44 -0.22
N ALA A 62 1.75 -3.22 0.86
CA ALA A 62 1.18 -4.54 0.85
C ALA A 62 -0.30 -4.50 1.28
N TYR A 63 -1.08 -5.45 0.80
CA TYR A 63 -2.49 -5.60 1.14
C TYR A 63 -2.71 -6.96 1.78
N LEU A 64 -3.42 -6.99 2.91
CA LEU A 64 -3.69 -8.23 3.64
C LEU A 64 -5.13 -8.29 4.10
N GLY A 65 -5.83 -9.30 3.66
CA GLY A 65 -7.18 -9.54 4.14
C GLY A 65 -8.10 -10.12 3.08
N LYS A 66 -9.38 -10.12 3.42
CA LYS A 66 -10.47 -10.61 2.59
C LYS A 66 -11.69 -9.72 2.79
N TYR A 67 -12.39 -9.44 1.72
CA TYR A 67 -13.63 -8.67 1.73
C TYR A 67 -14.59 -9.21 0.67
N THR A 68 -15.82 -9.49 1.08
CA THR A 68 -16.90 -9.87 0.17
C THR A 68 -17.81 -8.68 -0.07
N ASP A 69 -17.78 -8.15 -1.30
CA ASP A 69 -18.63 -7.07 -1.76
C ASP A 69 -19.94 -7.63 -2.33
N PRO A 70 -21.12 -7.03 -2.01
CA PRO A 70 -22.41 -7.51 -2.55
C PRO A 70 -22.52 -7.46 -4.08
N GLN A 71 -21.83 -6.54 -4.75
CA GLN A 71 -21.86 -6.36 -6.19
C GLN A 71 -20.72 -7.05 -6.91
N PHE A 72 -19.48 -6.91 -6.39
CA PHE A 72 -18.26 -7.38 -7.03
C PHE A 72 -17.82 -8.77 -6.55
N GLY A 73 -18.45 -9.31 -5.52
CA GLY A 73 -18.10 -10.60 -4.94
C GLY A 73 -16.85 -10.58 -4.06
N GLU A 74 -16.25 -11.74 -3.87
CA GLU A 74 -15.09 -11.90 -2.99
C GLU A 74 -13.82 -11.30 -3.61
N PHE A 75 -13.08 -10.59 -2.78
CA PHE A 75 -11.72 -10.15 -3.04
C PHE A 75 -10.83 -10.54 -1.87
N SER A 76 -9.70 -11.18 -2.15
CA SER A 76 -8.68 -11.45 -1.14
C SER A 76 -7.32 -10.94 -1.59
N SER A 77 -6.52 -10.52 -0.61
CA SER A 77 -5.16 -10.06 -0.83
C SER A 77 -4.21 -10.64 0.19
N ASP A 78 -3.08 -11.06 -0.31
CA ASP A 78 -1.93 -11.55 0.42
C ASP A 78 -0.62 -11.11 -0.25
N PHE A 79 0.53 -11.35 0.37
CA PHE A 79 1.78 -10.85 -0.18
C PHE A 79 2.99 -11.67 0.23
N ILE A 80 4.02 -11.60 -0.61
CA ILE A 80 5.37 -12.07 -0.32
C ILE A 80 6.21 -10.87 0.11
N ALA A 81 7.04 -11.03 1.14
CA ALA A 81 8.01 -10.03 1.58
C ALA A 81 9.39 -10.65 1.81
N GLN A 82 10.41 -10.02 1.24
CA GLN A 82 11.81 -10.22 1.58
C GLN A 82 12.28 -9.09 2.50
N PHE A 83 13.39 -9.30 3.17
CA PHE A 83 13.95 -8.31 4.10
C PHE A 83 15.31 -7.85 3.61
N ASN A 84 15.49 -6.54 3.62
CA ASN A 84 16.77 -5.91 3.32
C ASN A 84 17.74 -6.08 4.48
N CYS A 85 18.97 -6.38 4.15
CA CYS A 85 20.11 -6.29 5.03
C CYS A 85 21.01 -5.17 4.50
N THR A 86 21.28 -4.18 5.33
CA THR A 86 22.20 -3.08 4.95
C THR A 86 23.58 -3.61 4.65
N ASP A 87 24.28 -2.95 3.72
CA ASP A 87 25.63 -3.36 3.33
C ASP A 87 26.57 -3.39 4.54
N ASP A 88 27.40 -4.43 4.58
CA ASP A 88 28.38 -4.69 5.64
C ASP A 88 27.80 -4.66 7.07
N PHE A 89 26.54 -5.16 7.21
CA PHE A 89 25.87 -5.24 8.50
C PHE A 89 26.68 -6.06 9.52
N LYS A 90 26.70 -5.57 10.76
CA LYS A 90 27.35 -6.26 11.89
C LYS A 90 26.45 -6.27 13.11
N PHE A 91 26.36 -7.44 13.75
CA PHE A 91 25.81 -7.49 15.09
C PHE A 91 26.77 -6.85 16.08
N PRO A 92 26.27 -6.35 17.23
CA PRO A 92 27.13 -5.99 18.36
C PRO A 92 27.99 -7.19 18.81
N GLU A 93 29.15 -6.90 19.35
CA GLU A 93 29.98 -7.92 19.98
C GLU A 93 29.33 -8.47 21.26
N HIS A 94 29.76 -9.63 21.70
CA HIS A 94 29.38 -10.25 22.97
C HIS A 94 27.88 -10.51 23.14
N ILE A 95 27.18 -10.91 22.04
CA ILE A 95 25.77 -11.38 22.14
C ILE A 95 25.75 -12.63 23.02
N GLN A 96 24.87 -12.60 24.04
CA GLN A 96 24.70 -13.68 25.01
C GLN A 96 23.50 -14.54 24.73
N GLU A 97 22.42 -13.94 24.29
CA GLU A 97 21.14 -14.62 24.14
C GLU A 97 20.28 -13.93 23.06
N ILE A 98 19.66 -14.71 22.18
CA ILE A 98 18.57 -14.25 21.33
C ILE A 98 17.28 -14.39 22.14
N THR A 99 16.57 -13.28 22.36
CA THR A 99 15.42 -13.23 23.26
C THR A 99 14.07 -13.26 22.54
N GLY A 100 14.04 -12.94 21.25
CA GLY A 100 12.82 -12.97 20.48
C GLY A 100 13.00 -12.55 19.02
N ILE A 101 12.01 -12.89 18.21
CA ILE A 101 11.89 -12.43 16.83
C ILE A 101 10.44 -12.11 16.55
N HIS A 102 10.19 -10.92 15.99
CA HIS A 102 8.85 -10.38 15.80
C HIS A 102 8.71 -9.77 14.42
N LEU A 103 7.64 -10.14 13.73
CA LEU A 103 7.23 -9.48 12.49
C LEU A 103 6.22 -8.39 12.84
N LYS A 104 6.48 -7.16 12.41
CA LYS A 104 5.60 -6.01 12.62
C LYS A 104 5.09 -5.50 11.27
N LEU A 105 3.77 -5.42 11.15
CA LEU A 105 3.06 -4.94 9.98
C LEU A 105 2.43 -3.60 10.34
N TYR A 106 2.99 -2.50 9.84
CA TYR A 106 2.51 -1.15 10.11
C TYR A 106 1.54 -0.70 9.02
N TYR A 107 0.48 -0.03 9.42
CA TYR A 107 -0.51 0.54 8.51
C TYR A 107 -1.16 1.79 9.09
N THR A 108 -1.56 2.69 8.23
CA THR A 108 -2.27 3.93 8.57
C THR A 108 -3.73 3.86 8.18
N SER A 109 -4.09 2.94 7.30
CA SER A 109 -5.44 2.77 6.77
C SER A 109 -5.79 1.30 6.51
N PHE A 110 -7.08 1.04 6.42
CA PHE A 110 -7.67 -0.24 6.07
C PHE A 110 -9.00 -0.02 5.36
N PHE A 111 -9.48 -1.02 4.68
CA PHE A 111 -10.81 -1.03 4.05
C PHE A 111 -11.72 -2.02 4.79
N GLY A 112 -13.00 -1.67 4.91
CA GLY A 112 -14.01 -2.53 5.51
C GLY A 112 -14.20 -2.31 7.02
N ASP A 113 -14.68 -3.34 7.73
CA ASP A 113 -14.98 -3.25 9.15
C ASP A 113 -13.73 -3.38 10.02
N SER A 114 -13.54 -2.40 10.87
CA SER A 114 -12.38 -2.29 11.75
C SER A 114 -12.33 -3.32 12.89
N LEU A 115 -13.44 -3.93 13.23
CA LEU A 115 -13.60 -4.83 14.37
C LEU A 115 -13.73 -6.31 13.97
N ASN A 116 -13.87 -6.61 12.67
CA ASN A 116 -13.95 -7.98 12.20
C ASN A 116 -12.74 -8.80 12.63
N ALA A 117 -13.02 -9.99 13.15
CA ALA A 117 -12.01 -10.94 13.58
C ALA A 117 -11.41 -11.63 12.34
N MET A 118 -10.18 -11.33 12.06
CA MET A 118 -9.38 -11.90 10.98
C MET A 118 -8.26 -12.79 11.56
N ARG A 119 -7.72 -13.69 10.76
CA ARG A 119 -6.54 -14.47 11.13
C ARG A 119 -5.55 -14.50 9.99
N LEU A 120 -4.33 -14.06 10.26
CA LEU A 120 -3.20 -14.20 9.34
C LEU A 120 -2.35 -15.41 9.67
N GLN A 121 -1.65 -15.89 8.66
CA GLN A 121 -0.60 -16.90 8.74
C GLN A 121 0.67 -16.36 8.09
N VAL A 122 1.81 -16.73 8.65
CA VAL A 122 3.14 -16.41 8.14
C VAL A 122 3.85 -17.72 7.82
N ASP A 123 4.25 -17.90 6.58
CA ASP A 123 5.02 -19.04 6.08
C ASP A 123 6.40 -18.58 5.61
N THR A 124 7.43 -19.42 5.78
CA THR A 124 8.77 -19.13 5.27
C THR A 124 8.89 -19.53 3.81
N LEU A 125 9.58 -18.72 3.02
CA LEU A 125 9.97 -19.12 1.67
C LEU A 125 11.09 -20.17 1.74
N ASN A 126 10.93 -21.25 1.00
CA ASN A 126 11.91 -22.34 0.90
C ASN A 126 12.82 -22.20 -0.35
N LYS A 127 12.45 -21.33 -1.31
CA LYS A 127 13.22 -21.05 -2.53
C LYS A 127 13.47 -19.55 -2.65
N VAL A 128 14.63 -19.21 -3.19
CA VAL A 128 14.92 -17.82 -3.62
C VAL A 128 14.11 -17.53 -4.87
N ILE A 129 13.53 -16.34 -4.95
CA ILE A 129 12.80 -15.90 -6.12
C ILE A 129 13.82 -15.50 -7.20
N PRO A 130 13.79 -16.11 -8.40
CA PRO A 130 14.74 -15.79 -9.46
C PRO A 130 14.55 -14.37 -10.00
N GLU A 131 15.62 -13.69 -10.42
CA GLU A 131 15.53 -12.37 -11.06
C GLU A 131 14.66 -12.38 -12.34
N THR A 132 14.64 -13.51 -13.06
CA THR A 132 13.78 -13.68 -14.24
C THR A 132 12.30 -13.53 -13.92
N ASP A 133 11.89 -13.94 -12.72
CA ASP A 133 10.50 -13.87 -12.29
C ASP A 133 10.12 -12.43 -11.88
N LEU A 134 11.12 -11.58 -11.53
CA LEU A 134 10.89 -10.19 -11.17
C LEU A 134 10.30 -9.35 -12.30
N LYS A 135 10.61 -9.68 -13.55
CA LYS A 135 10.11 -8.96 -14.75
C LYS A 135 8.65 -9.30 -15.07
N THR A 136 8.16 -10.43 -14.52
CA THR A 136 6.82 -10.97 -14.78
C THR A 136 5.98 -11.06 -13.51
N PHE A 137 6.34 -10.30 -12.48
CA PHE A 137 5.65 -10.31 -11.19
C PHE A 137 4.34 -9.54 -11.29
N TYR A 138 3.26 -10.28 -11.49
CA TYR A 138 1.89 -9.75 -11.46
C TYR A 138 1.14 -10.25 -10.23
N THR A 139 0.05 -9.57 -9.88
CA THR A 139 -0.78 -9.90 -8.71
C THR A 139 -1.49 -11.25 -8.80
N SER A 140 -1.39 -11.95 -9.92
CA SER A 140 -1.79 -13.34 -10.13
C SER A 140 -0.69 -14.36 -9.79
N ILE A 141 0.40 -13.94 -9.16
CA ILE A 141 1.50 -14.82 -8.77
C ILE A 141 1.02 -16.02 -7.96
N ASP A 142 1.59 -17.19 -8.25
CA ASP A 142 1.40 -18.40 -7.47
C ASP A 142 2.49 -18.53 -6.39
N PRO A 143 2.19 -18.24 -5.11
CA PRO A 143 3.18 -18.30 -4.04
C PRO A 143 3.65 -19.72 -3.73
N THR A 144 2.88 -20.77 -4.12
CA THR A 144 3.26 -22.17 -3.87
C THR A 144 4.54 -22.59 -4.59
N LYS A 145 4.97 -21.81 -5.57
CA LYS A 145 6.28 -21.99 -6.22
C LYS A 145 7.45 -21.73 -5.28
N TYR A 146 7.26 -20.95 -4.22
CA TYR A 146 8.32 -20.42 -3.37
C TYR A 146 8.22 -20.85 -1.90
N TYR A 147 7.09 -21.40 -1.45
CA TYR A 147 6.92 -21.97 -0.11
C TYR A 147 6.28 -23.35 -0.17
N ASP A 148 6.36 -24.09 0.90
CA ASP A 148 5.70 -25.40 1.04
C ASP A 148 4.43 -25.26 1.87
N ALA A 149 3.27 -25.39 1.22
CA ALA A 149 1.97 -25.26 1.86
C ALA A 149 1.70 -26.36 2.92
N ASN A 150 2.44 -27.48 2.88
CA ASN A 150 2.34 -28.58 3.86
C ASN A 150 3.30 -28.42 5.04
N ALA A 151 4.23 -27.46 4.96
CA ALA A 151 5.16 -27.20 6.06
C ALA A 151 4.42 -26.53 7.24
N LYS A 152 4.98 -26.72 8.43
CA LYS A 152 4.47 -25.99 9.61
C LYS A 152 4.67 -24.48 9.43
N PRO A 153 3.62 -23.66 9.54
CA PRO A 153 3.76 -22.23 9.44
C PRO A 153 4.64 -21.66 10.56
N LEU A 154 5.33 -20.56 10.30
CA LEU A 154 6.10 -19.84 11.30
C LEU A 154 5.18 -19.33 12.42
N ALA A 155 4.04 -18.73 12.06
CA ALA A 155 3.09 -18.22 13.03
C ALA A 155 1.69 -18.10 12.45
N ARG A 156 0.72 -18.05 13.36
CA ARG A 156 -0.67 -17.65 13.11
C ARG A 156 -1.07 -16.62 14.15
N LYS A 157 -1.79 -15.58 13.74
CA LYS A 157 -2.29 -14.55 14.64
C LYS A 157 -3.72 -14.16 14.28
N ALA A 158 -4.61 -14.15 15.27
CA ALA A 158 -5.89 -13.49 15.15
C ALA A 158 -5.71 -11.97 15.34
N TYR A 159 -6.41 -11.17 14.53
CA TYR A 159 -6.33 -9.71 14.59
C TYR A 159 -7.66 -9.06 14.21
N ALA A 160 -7.82 -7.79 14.57
CA ALA A 160 -8.78 -6.87 14.00
C ALA A 160 -8.04 -5.58 13.65
N ALA A 161 -8.52 -4.80 12.69
CA ALA A 161 -7.80 -3.62 12.22
C ALA A 161 -7.59 -2.59 13.35
N ARG A 162 -8.60 -2.37 14.20
CA ARG A 162 -8.51 -1.50 15.38
C ARG A 162 -8.07 -2.20 16.67
N GLY A 163 -7.99 -3.52 16.68
CA GLY A 163 -7.43 -4.31 17.79
C GLY A 163 -5.90 -4.35 17.82
N ALA A 164 -5.25 -3.51 17.06
CA ALA A 164 -3.80 -3.41 16.92
C ALA A 164 -3.17 -2.53 18.00
N SER A 165 -1.86 -2.64 18.16
CA SER A 165 -1.08 -1.61 18.84
C SER A 165 -1.14 -0.31 18.04
N VAL A 166 -1.14 0.82 18.73
CA VAL A 166 -1.39 2.14 18.13
C VAL A 166 -0.36 3.16 18.59
N ARG A 167 0.07 4.02 17.70
CA ARG A 167 0.88 5.19 18.01
C ARG A 167 0.38 6.38 17.22
N ASP A 168 0.00 7.45 17.92
CA ASP A 168 -0.27 8.73 17.30
C ASP A 168 1.03 9.52 17.13
N THR A 169 1.24 10.02 15.93
CA THR A 169 2.37 10.89 15.61
C THR A 169 1.82 12.18 15.02
N THR A 170 2.29 13.31 15.53
CA THR A 170 1.94 14.62 15.00
C THR A 170 3.09 15.13 14.14
N TYR A 171 2.79 15.47 12.89
CA TYR A 171 3.73 16.09 11.96
C TYR A 171 3.35 17.55 11.80
N ILE A 172 4.33 18.42 11.90
CA ILE A 172 4.21 19.82 11.55
C ILE A 172 4.96 20.01 10.23
N TYR A 173 4.29 20.50 9.20
CA TYR A 173 4.91 20.87 7.95
C TYR A 173 4.50 22.28 7.56
N THR A 174 5.39 23.00 6.91
CA THR A 174 5.15 24.34 6.44
C THR A 174 5.02 24.30 4.92
N ASP A 175 3.89 24.77 4.41
CA ASP A 175 3.69 24.98 2.99
C ASP A 175 3.67 26.48 2.64
N MET A 176 3.35 26.84 1.39
CA MET A 176 3.28 28.24 0.96
C MET A 176 2.15 29.05 1.61
N TYR A 177 1.23 28.40 2.33
CA TYR A 177 0.09 29.01 3.02
C TYR A 177 0.28 29.09 4.53
N GLY A 178 1.35 28.53 5.07
CA GLY A 178 1.68 28.51 6.49
C GLY A 178 1.97 27.14 7.06
N GLU A 179 2.06 27.06 8.40
CA GLU A 179 2.26 25.79 9.09
C GLU A 179 0.95 24.99 9.18
N GLU A 180 0.97 23.75 8.68
CA GLU A 180 -0.08 22.79 8.88
C GLU A 180 0.36 21.67 9.84
N THR A 181 -0.53 21.31 10.76
CA THR A 181 -0.31 20.22 11.69
C THR A 181 -1.14 19.00 11.24
N LYS A 182 -0.47 17.92 10.87
CA LYS A 182 -1.12 16.65 10.53
C LYS A 182 -0.89 15.63 11.61
N ARG A 183 -1.97 15.12 12.19
CA ARG A 183 -1.93 13.97 13.10
C ARG A 183 -2.12 12.69 12.31
N LEU A 184 -1.20 11.75 12.46
CA LEU A 184 -1.26 10.44 11.83
C LEU A 184 -1.31 9.36 12.92
N THR A 185 -2.33 8.51 12.84
CA THR A 185 -2.44 7.33 13.70
C THR A 185 -1.84 6.14 12.98
N ASN A 186 -0.75 5.61 13.52
CA ASN A 186 -0.12 4.41 13.02
C ASN A 186 -0.59 3.21 13.84
N TYR A 187 -1.09 2.20 13.17
CA TYR A 187 -1.43 0.90 13.74
C TYR A 187 -0.35 -0.11 13.36
N TRP A 188 -0.15 -1.13 14.20
CA TRP A 188 0.64 -2.29 13.76
C TRP A 188 0.14 -3.58 14.37
N GLN A 189 0.23 -4.63 13.57
CA GLN A 189 0.08 -6.00 14.03
C GLN A 189 1.46 -6.57 14.31
N GLU A 190 1.68 -7.05 15.54
CA GLU A 190 2.91 -7.71 15.92
C GLU A 190 2.70 -9.22 15.97
N VAL A 191 3.44 -9.96 15.17
CA VAL A 191 3.41 -11.42 15.08
C VAL A 191 4.68 -11.98 15.70
N LYS A 192 4.56 -12.68 16.82
CA LYS A 192 5.68 -13.39 17.42
C LYS A 192 6.03 -14.61 16.58
N LEU A 193 7.28 -14.69 16.13
CA LEU A 193 7.82 -15.81 15.37
C LEU A 193 8.57 -16.78 16.31
N PRO A 194 8.84 -18.02 15.88
CA PRO A 194 9.57 -18.99 16.68
C PRO A 194 10.99 -18.50 17.00
N LEU A 195 11.42 -18.63 18.25
CA LEU A 195 12.77 -18.25 18.68
C LEU A 195 13.86 -18.97 17.88
N SER A 196 13.58 -20.20 17.45
CA SER A 196 14.48 -20.99 16.60
C SER A 196 14.83 -20.30 15.28
N LEU A 197 13.91 -19.47 14.71
CA LEU A 197 14.23 -18.67 13.53
C LEU A 197 15.25 -17.57 13.87
N GLY A 198 15.05 -16.87 14.99
CA GLY A 198 16.00 -15.85 15.44
C GLY A 198 17.37 -16.44 15.75
N GLN A 199 17.41 -17.60 16.42
CA GLN A 199 18.64 -18.33 16.68
C GLN A 199 19.33 -18.75 15.37
N HIS A 200 18.59 -19.32 14.43
CA HIS A 200 19.12 -19.67 13.11
C HIS A 200 19.74 -18.47 12.39
N MET A 201 19.08 -17.31 12.43
CA MET A 201 19.62 -16.09 11.82
C MET A 201 20.95 -15.69 12.46
N TYR A 202 21.04 -15.70 13.80
CA TYR A 202 22.28 -15.39 14.50
C TYR A 202 23.39 -16.43 14.26
N ASP A 203 23.06 -17.71 14.26
CA ASP A 203 24.02 -18.80 13.99
C ASP A 203 24.62 -18.67 12.59
N LYS A 204 23.83 -18.25 11.59
CA LYS A 204 24.35 -17.95 10.24
C LYS A 204 25.36 -16.82 10.21
N TYR A 205 25.15 -15.78 11.03
CA TYR A 205 26.11 -14.70 11.20
C TYR A 205 27.35 -15.15 11.92
N ALA A 206 27.20 -15.88 13.03
CA ALA A 206 28.32 -16.36 13.84
C ALA A 206 29.22 -17.36 13.08
N ALA A 207 28.62 -18.19 12.21
CA ALA A 207 29.39 -19.14 11.38
C ALA A 207 30.11 -18.43 10.22
N ASP A 208 29.49 -17.45 9.58
CA ASP A 208 30.05 -16.68 8.47
C ASP A 208 29.34 -15.32 8.35
N SER A 209 29.97 -14.27 8.86
CA SER A 209 29.41 -12.92 8.81
C SER A 209 29.22 -12.37 7.39
N THR A 210 29.86 -12.95 6.38
CA THR A 210 29.69 -12.55 4.98
C THR A 210 28.29 -12.85 4.45
N ASN A 211 27.49 -13.68 5.13
CA ASN A 211 26.07 -13.89 4.85
C ASN A 211 25.23 -12.61 5.05
N TYR A 212 25.77 -11.63 5.79
CA TYR A 212 25.14 -10.34 6.08
C TYR A 212 25.84 -9.17 5.37
N LYS A 213 26.64 -9.46 4.35
CA LYS A 213 27.37 -8.44 3.61
C LYS A 213 26.43 -7.50 2.85
N ASP A 214 25.37 -8.04 2.28
CA ASP A 214 24.38 -7.36 1.46
C ASP A 214 23.02 -8.10 1.49
N ALA A 215 21.99 -7.48 0.94
CA ALA A 215 20.66 -8.06 0.88
C ALA A 215 20.59 -9.37 0.09
N GLU A 216 21.35 -9.50 -1.01
CA GLU A 216 21.34 -10.71 -1.85
C GLU A 216 21.85 -11.92 -1.07
N LYS A 217 22.99 -11.78 -0.38
CA LYS A 217 23.58 -12.86 0.44
C LYS A 217 22.68 -13.21 1.61
N PHE A 218 22.10 -12.20 2.26
CA PHE A 218 21.16 -12.40 3.36
C PHE A 218 19.95 -13.22 2.90
N ILE A 219 19.32 -12.84 1.80
CA ILE A 219 18.15 -13.53 1.24
C ILE A 219 18.52 -14.95 0.83
N LYS A 220 19.66 -15.15 0.20
CA LYS A 220 20.09 -16.47 -0.26
C LYS A 220 20.44 -17.45 0.88
N ASN A 221 21.13 -16.97 1.91
CA ASN A 221 21.78 -17.82 2.90
C ASN A 221 21.13 -17.82 4.28
N VAL A 222 20.37 -16.75 4.62
CA VAL A 222 19.80 -16.57 5.97
C VAL A 222 18.28 -16.70 5.95
N LEU A 223 17.57 -15.80 5.26
CA LEU A 223 16.11 -15.81 5.20
C LEU A 223 15.63 -15.41 3.80
N LYS A 224 15.06 -16.35 3.07
CA LYS A 224 14.61 -16.13 1.68
C LYS A 224 13.40 -15.21 1.57
N GLY A 225 12.72 -14.97 2.68
CA GLY A 225 11.51 -14.17 2.80
C GLY A 225 10.37 -14.92 3.47
N VAL A 226 9.22 -14.28 3.51
CA VAL A 226 7.98 -14.82 4.09
C VAL A 226 6.81 -14.61 3.14
N TYR A 227 5.83 -15.51 3.20
CA TYR A 227 4.52 -15.36 2.62
C TYR A 227 3.51 -15.11 3.73
N ILE A 228 2.71 -14.04 3.59
CA ILE A 228 1.76 -13.61 4.61
C ILE A 228 0.38 -13.56 3.96
N HIS A 229 -0.56 -14.33 4.52
CA HIS A 229 -1.90 -14.47 3.96
C HIS A 229 -2.97 -14.62 5.03
N SER A 230 -4.21 -14.31 4.66
CA SER A 230 -5.37 -14.54 5.51
C SER A 230 -5.83 -16.00 5.44
N THR A 231 -6.10 -16.59 6.61
CA THR A 231 -6.62 -17.97 6.70
C THR A 231 -8.03 -18.04 7.28
N HIS A 232 -8.54 -16.96 7.82
CA HIS A 232 -9.89 -16.87 8.39
C HIS A 232 -10.34 -15.43 8.50
N GLY A 233 -11.65 -15.23 8.43
CA GLY A 233 -12.30 -13.92 8.52
C GLY A 233 -12.61 -13.33 7.15
N ASP A 234 -13.53 -12.36 7.15
CA ASP A 234 -13.99 -11.61 5.99
C ASP A 234 -14.43 -10.22 6.44
N GLY A 235 -14.31 -9.24 5.58
CA GLY A 235 -14.78 -7.87 5.79
C GLY A 235 -13.69 -6.84 6.09
N THR A 236 -12.39 -7.20 6.07
CA THR A 236 -11.31 -6.24 6.33
C THR A 236 -10.08 -6.51 5.46
N ILE A 237 -9.53 -5.44 4.88
CA ILE A 237 -8.23 -5.44 4.17
C ILE A 237 -7.34 -4.38 4.78
N LEU A 238 -6.19 -4.79 5.33
CA LEU A 238 -5.16 -3.88 5.84
C LEU A 238 -4.31 -3.34 4.68
N TYR A 239 -4.01 -2.04 4.72
CA TYR A 239 -3.09 -1.36 3.79
C TYR A 239 -1.75 -1.18 4.50
N ILE A 240 -0.87 -2.19 4.36
CA ILE A 240 0.40 -2.27 5.06
C ILE A 240 1.41 -1.34 4.40
N ASP A 241 1.86 -0.34 5.14
CA ASP A 241 2.82 0.67 4.67
C ASP A 241 4.26 0.22 4.89
N ASP A 242 4.55 -0.40 6.07
CA ASP A 242 5.89 -0.88 6.42
C ASP A 242 5.85 -2.27 7.05
N ILE A 243 6.87 -3.07 6.74
CA ILE A 243 7.04 -4.42 7.24
C ILE A 243 8.44 -4.54 7.85
N PHE A 244 8.50 -4.81 9.16
CA PHE A 244 9.75 -4.96 9.88
C PHE A 244 9.86 -6.32 10.55
N LEU A 245 11.03 -6.92 10.44
CA LEU A 245 11.43 -8.11 11.16
C LEU A 245 12.44 -7.69 12.27
N ASN A 246 11.98 -7.73 13.51
CA ASN A 246 12.75 -7.31 14.67
C ASN A 246 13.38 -8.53 15.35
N LEU A 247 14.70 -8.60 15.41
CA LEU A 247 15.44 -9.61 16.15
C LEU A 247 15.95 -9.01 17.46
N ASN A 248 15.47 -9.53 18.57
CA ASN A 248 15.80 -9.06 19.92
C ASN A 248 16.83 -9.98 20.57
N PHE A 249 17.78 -9.40 21.26
CA PHE A 249 18.87 -10.11 21.91
C PHE A 249 19.37 -9.39 23.16
N LYS A 250 20.20 -10.06 23.96
CA LYS A 250 20.96 -9.45 25.03
C LYS A 250 22.44 -9.53 24.68
N TYR A 251 23.18 -8.49 24.98
CA TYR A 251 24.60 -8.42 24.76
C TYR A 251 25.31 -7.67 25.91
N LEU A 252 26.58 -7.92 26.05
CA LEU A 252 27.40 -7.28 27.06
C LEU A 252 28.09 -6.04 26.48
N ILE A 253 28.12 -4.97 27.25
CA ILE A 253 28.89 -3.76 26.93
C ILE A 253 30.17 -3.77 27.73
N GLU A 254 31.30 -3.43 27.09
CA GLU A 254 32.54 -3.13 27.77
C GLU A 254 32.51 -1.69 28.30
N SER A 255 32.88 -1.54 29.59
CA SER A 255 33.09 -0.21 30.15
C SER A 255 34.37 0.44 29.60
N SER A 256 34.49 1.74 29.78
CA SER A 256 35.71 2.49 29.42
C SER A 256 37.01 1.96 30.11
N SER A 257 36.87 1.10 31.12
CA SER A 257 37.98 0.42 31.80
C SER A 257 38.37 -0.93 31.19
N GLY A 258 37.70 -1.35 30.08
CA GLY A 258 37.92 -2.64 29.43
C GLY A 258 37.35 -3.85 30.18
N LYS A 259 36.47 -3.62 31.18
CA LYS A 259 35.72 -4.66 31.86
C LYS A 259 34.32 -4.76 31.30
N VAL A 260 33.84 -5.98 31.10
CA VAL A 260 32.46 -6.26 30.64
C VAL A 260 31.51 -6.05 31.83
N ASP A 261 30.76 -4.96 31.86
CA ASP A 261 30.05 -4.51 33.07
C ASP A 261 28.56 -4.64 33.06
N SER A 262 27.89 -4.66 31.86
CA SER A 262 26.44 -4.57 31.82
C SER A 262 25.83 -5.42 30.72
N LEU A 263 24.81 -6.19 31.09
CA LEU A 263 23.95 -6.91 30.14
C LEU A 263 22.81 -6.01 29.73
N ILE A 264 22.72 -5.66 28.45
CA ILE A 264 21.64 -4.81 27.91
C ILE A 264 20.85 -5.51 26.81
N ASN A 265 19.64 -5.00 26.60
CA ASN A 265 18.78 -5.47 25.50
C ASN A 265 19.11 -4.70 24.21
N GLY A 266 19.23 -5.43 23.11
CA GLY A 266 19.40 -4.90 21.78
C GLY A 266 18.31 -5.38 20.83
N THR A 267 18.08 -4.64 19.76
CA THR A 267 17.19 -5.02 18.67
C THR A 267 17.83 -4.65 17.34
N VAL A 268 17.83 -5.59 16.43
CA VAL A 268 18.14 -5.36 15.02
C VAL A 268 16.85 -5.43 14.22
N VAL A 269 16.70 -4.53 13.26
CA VAL A 269 15.52 -4.41 12.41
C VAL A 269 15.91 -4.64 10.96
N PHE A 270 15.27 -5.63 10.33
CA PHE A 270 15.34 -5.88 8.90
C PHE A 270 14.02 -5.42 8.29
N ALA A 271 14.08 -4.52 7.32
CA ALA A 271 12.88 -3.93 6.69
C ALA A 271 12.63 -4.54 5.31
N ALA A 272 11.37 -4.70 4.94
CA ALA A 272 10.99 -4.93 3.55
C ALA A 272 10.99 -3.58 2.83
N THR A 273 12.09 -3.30 2.12
CA THR A 273 12.31 -2.05 1.38
C THR A 273 12.13 -2.25 -0.12
N LYS A 274 12.29 -1.17 -0.90
CA LYS A 274 12.19 -1.22 -2.38
C LYS A 274 13.31 -2.01 -3.05
N GLU A 275 14.42 -2.20 -2.37
CA GLU A 275 15.59 -2.93 -2.84
C GLU A 275 15.36 -4.45 -2.88
N VAL A 276 14.40 -4.94 -2.07
CA VAL A 276 14.01 -6.34 -1.99
C VAL A 276 12.60 -6.56 -2.52
N ILE A 277 12.17 -7.81 -2.61
CA ILE A 277 10.84 -8.13 -3.15
C ILE A 277 9.78 -7.91 -2.08
N GLN A 278 8.82 -7.05 -2.39
CA GLN A 278 7.51 -6.99 -1.78
C GLN A 278 6.48 -7.09 -2.91
N ALA A 279 5.71 -8.16 -2.96
CA ALA A 279 4.82 -8.45 -4.05
C ALA A 279 3.45 -8.89 -3.56
N ASN A 280 2.42 -8.17 -3.98
CA ASN A 280 1.03 -8.47 -3.68
C ASN A 280 0.50 -9.58 -4.59
N ARG A 281 -0.38 -10.41 -4.04
CA ARG A 281 -1.26 -11.31 -4.77
C ARG A 281 -2.69 -10.90 -4.53
N PHE A 282 -3.47 -10.79 -5.61
CA PHE A 282 -4.89 -10.48 -5.57
C PHE A 282 -5.69 -11.62 -6.17
N GLN A 283 -6.79 -11.96 -5.52
CA GLN A 283 -7.74 -12.94 -6.01
C GLN A 283 -9.13 -12.31 -6.01
N ASN A 284 -9.77 -12.34 -7.15
CA ASN A 284 -11.13 -11.88 -7.35
C ASN A 284 -12.06 -13.09 -7.57
N SER A 285 -13.35 -12.91 -7.29
CA SER A 285 -14.37 -13.88 -7.66
C SER A 285 -14.65 -13.85 -9.17
N GLU A 286 -15.24 -14.92 -9.70
CA GLU A 286 -15.69 -15.02 -11.10
C GLU A 286 -16.77 -13.98 -11.46
N ARG A 287 -17.41 -13.37 -10.45
CA ARG A 287 -18.42 -12.31 -10.63
C ARG A 287 -17.93 -11.14 -11.48
N LEU A 288 -16.62 -10.85 -11.42
CA LEU A 288 -16.05 -9.76 -12.22
C LEU A 288 -16.10 -10.04 -13.73
N SER A 289 -15.94 -11.30 -14.14
CA SER A 289 -16.06 -11.69 -15.55
C SER A 289 -17.50 -11.47 -16.05
N GLU A 290 -18.50 -11.82 -15.24
CA GLU A 290 -19.91 -11.58 -15.57
C GLU A 290 -20.21 -10.08 -15.73
N LEU A 291 -19.72 -9.26 -14.80
CA LEU A 291 -19.90 -7.80 -14.85
C LEU A 291 -19.16 -7.14 -16.03
N ALA A 292 -18.07 -7.73 -16.50
CA ALA A 292 -17.36 -7.23 -17.68
C ALA A 292 -18.15 -7.43 -18.99
N GLU A 293 -19.06 -8.41 -19.03
CA GLU A 293 -19.91 -8.70 -20.19
C GLU A 293 -21.20 -7.84 -20.23
N GLU A 294 -21.53 -7.13 -19.12
CA GLU A 294 -22.68 -6.25 -19.08
C GLU A 294 -22.51 -5.02 -19.97
N THR A 295 -23.56 -4.63 -20.69
CA THR A 295 -23.49 -3.55 -21.71
C THR A 295 -24.26 -2.30 -21.35
N HIS A 296 -25.14 -2.33 -20.33
CA HIS A 296 -26.00 -1.20 -19.98
C HIS A 296 -25.31 -0.17 -19.05
N CYS A 297 -24.21 -0.55 -18.41
CA CYS A 297 -23.37 0.34 -17.62
C CYS A 297 -21.93 -0.17 -17.62
N THR A 298 -21.00 0.66 -17.13
CA THR A 298 -19.61 0.27 -16.92
C THR A 298 -19.27 0.22 -15.44
N TYR A 299 -18.31 -0.62 -15.09
CA TYR A 299 -17.90 -0.87 -13.72
C TYR A 299 -16.44 -0.48 -13.50
N LEU A 300 -16.14 0.00 -12.30
CA LEU A 300 -14.79 0.28 -11.84
C LEU A 300 -14.54 -0.41 -10.50
N LYS A 301 -13.56 -1.31 -10.46
CA LYS A 301 -13.13 -2.00 -9.24
C LYS A 301 -11.61 -2.14 -9.25
N THR A 302 -10.95 -1.49 -8.32
CA THR A 302 -9.48 -1.47 -8.14
C THR A 302 -9.09 -2.19 -6.83
N PRO A 303 -7.80 -2.59 -6.67
CA PRO A 303 -6.63 -2.31 -7.52
C PRO A 303 -6.48 -3.23 -8.74
N ALA A 304 -6.90 -4.47 -8.71
CA ALA A 304 -7.04 -5.35 -9.86
C ALA A 304 -8.51 -5.73 -10.02
N GLY A 305 -9.04 -5.78 -11.22
CA GLY A 305 -10.45 -6.08 -11.44
C GLY A 305 -11.02 -5.41 -12.67
N LEU A 306 -11.96 -4.49 -12.51
CA LEU A 306 -12.70 -3.88 -13.61
C LEU A 306 -12.28 -2.43 -13.84
N TYR A 307 -12.14 -2.07 -15.12
CA TYR A 307 -11.83 -0.72 -15.58
C TYR A 307 -12.79 -0.32 -16.68
N THR A 308 -13.12 0.97 -16.74
CA THR A 308 -13.89 1.52 -17.85
C THR A 308 -12.94 1.97 -18.96
N GLU A 309 -13.02 1.33 -20.12
CA GLU A 309 -12.38 1.80 -21.33
C GLU A 309 -13.25 2.87 -21.98
N VAL A 310 -12.66 3.97 -22.41
CA VAL A 310 -13.32 5.11 -23.02
C VAL A 310 -12.71 5.32 -24.41
N THR A 311 -13.55 5.25 -25.45
CA THR A 311 -13.12 5.53 -26.82
C THR A 311 -13.63 6.90 -27.26
N LEU A 312 -12.70 7.82 -27.49
CA LEU A 312 -12.98 9.18 -27.94
C LEU A 312 -12.96 9.26 -29.48
N PRO A 313 -13.90 9.99 -30.11
CA PRO A 313 -13.94 10.21 -31.56
C PRO A 313 -12.93 11.32 -31.95
N ILE A 314 -11.64 11.03 -31.87
CA ILE A 314 -10.57 12.02 -32.09
C ILE A 314 -10.66 12.69 -33.47
N GLU A 315 -11.05 11.93 -34.50
CA GLU A 315 -11.20 12.45 -35.87
C GLU A 315 -12.34 13.47 -36.01
N GLU A 316 -13.35 13.40 -35.15
CA GLU A 316 -14.46 14.36 -35.11
C GLU A 316 -14.12 15.60 -34.25
N ILE A 317 -13.19 15.47 -33.32
CA ILE A 317 -12.76 16.52 -32.37
C ILE A 317 -11.69 17.41 -33.01
N ALA A 318 -10.83 16.86 -33.86
CA ALA A 318 -9.71 17.55 -34.53
C ALA A 318 -10.19 18.40 -35.72
#